data_5d762303ec0ce338659c8a5d74532690
#
_entry.id   5d762303ec0ce338659c8a5d74532690
#
_cell.length_a   1.000
_cell.length_b   1.000
_cell.length_c   1.000
_cell.angle_alpha   90.00
_cell.angle_beta   90.00
_cell.angle_gamma   90.00
#
_symmetry.space_group_name_H-M   'P 1'
#
loop_
_entity.id
_entity.type
_entity.pdbx_description
1 polymer ?
#
loop_
_entity_poly.entity_id
_entity_poly.type
_entity_poly.pdbx_seq_one_letter_code
_entity_poly.pdbx_strand_id
1 'polypeptide(L)'
;MYVWCDALANYISGVSTGNIEEDFKNWNCELHVIGKDISRFHCLTWIGMLLSAEINLPKNILVHGFVNDKDGAKMSKSVGNVVDPHIMIDEYGSDTLRLYMTSEVGVGQDLNFSDERIKVIKNDVLANNYGNLVNRVLSLWIASRD
;
A
#
# COMPACT_ATOMS: atom_id res chain seq x y z
N MET A 1 -16.87 6.55 -24.35
CA MET A 1 -15.69 5.71 -24.01
C MET A 1 -15.80 5.34 -22.54
N TYR A 2 -15.52 4.10 -22.17
CA TYR A 2 -15.55 3.69 -20.78
C TYR A 2 -14.29 4.21 -20.05
N VAL A 3 -14.45 5.06 -19.07
CA VAL A 3 -13.37 5.82 -18.41
C VAL A 3 -12.23 4.92 -17.90
N TRP A 4 -12.57 3.73 -17.38
CA TRP A 4 -11.57 2.80 -16.86
C TRP A 4 -10.66 2.19 -17.93
N CYS A 5 -11.08 2.10 -19.19
CA CYS A 5 -10.18 1.66 -20.26
C CYS A 5 -9.02 2.62 -20.46
N ASP A 6 -9.32 3.92 -20.43
CA ASP A 6 -8.32 4.98 -20.53
C ASP A 6 -7.42 5.00 -19.27
N ALA A 7 -8.03 4.98 -18.07
CA ALA A 7 -7.30 5.00 -16.82
C ALA A 7 -6.34 3.80 -16.64
N LEU A 8 -6.73 2.60 -17.06
CA LEU A 8 -5.89 1.41 -16.94
C LEU A 8 -4.71 1.40 -17.92
N ALA A 9 -4.87 1.99 -19.11
CA ALA A 9 -3.79 2.14 -20.07
C ALA A 9 -2.61 2.99 -19.53
N ASN A 10 -2.85 3.81 -18.50
CA ASN A 10 -1.82 4.59 -17.82
C ASN A 10 -0.67 3.74 -17.23
N TYR A 11 -0.91 2.50 -16.87
CA TYR A 11 0.15 1.61 -16.39
C TYR A 11 1.24 1.38 -17.44
N ILE A 12 0.88 1.27 -18.71
CA ILE A 12 1.84 1.14 -19.81
C ILE A 12 2.40 2.51 -20.20
N SER A 13 1.55 3.52 -20.34
CA SER A 13 2.00 4.86 -20.75
C SER A 13 2.92 5.52 -19.71
N GLY A 14 2.77 5.17 -18.43
CA GLY A 14 3.63 5.68 -17.36
C GLY A 14 5.08 5.17 -17.41
N VAL A 15 5.34 4.07 -18.11
CA VAL A 15 6.69 3.50 -18.34
C VAL A 15 7.09 3.57 -19.81
N SER A 16 6.37 4.34 -20.63
CA SER A 16 6.56 4.44 -22.06
C SER A 16 7.90 5.09 -22.43
N THR A 17 8.57 4.50 -23.40
CA THR A 17 9.78 5.03 -24.04
C THR A 17 9.47 5.94 -25.24
N GLY A 18 8.18 6.04 -25.61
CA GLY A 18 7.70 6.72 -26.81
C GLY A 18 7.56 5.79 -28.04
N ASN A 19 7.94 4.52 -27.88
CA ASN A 19 7.76 3.48 -28.90
C ASN A 19 6.79 2.41 -28.37
N ILE A 20 5.56 2.40 -28.88
CA ILE A 20 4.48 1.52 -28.41
C ILE A 20 4.85 0.04 -28.51
N GLU A 21 5.50 -0.39 -29.61
CA GLU A 21 5.88 -1.79 -29.79
C GLU A 21 6.94 -2.22 -28.76
N GLU A 22 7.88 -1.34 -28.47
CA GLU A 22 8.90 -1.56 -27.45
C GLU A 22 8.30 -1.55 -26.05
N ASP A 23 7.39 -0.63 -25.76
CA ASP A 23 6.69 -0.53 -24.49
C ASP A 23 5.89 -1.80 -24.19
N PHE A 24 5.16 -2.33 -25.17
CA PHE A 24 4.41 -3.58 -25.03
C PHE A 24 5.31 -4.79 -24.79
N LYS A 25 6.44 -4.85 -25.48
CA LYS A 25 7.42 -5.92 -25.33
C LYS A 25 8.13 -5.88 -23.97
N ASN A 26 8.41 -4.68 -23.48
CA ASN A 26 9.13 -4.47 -22.22
C ASN A 26 8.18 -4.40 -21.00
N TRP A 27 6.86 -4.35 -21.21
CA TRP A 27 5.90 -4.40 -20.12
C TRP A 27 6.07 -5.69 -19.31
N ASN A 28 6.45 -5.53 -18.04
CA ASN A 28 6.63 -6.65 -17.11
C ASN A 28 6.18 -6.22 -15.72
N CYS A 29 4.92 -6.48 -15.40
CA CYS A 29 4.34 -6.16 -14.10
C CYS A 29 4.43 -7.38 -13.17
N GLU A 30 5.22 -7.26 -12.11
CA GLU A 30 5.35 -8.30 -11.09
C GLU A 30 4.11 -8.33 -10.17
N LEU A 31 3.62 -7.15 -9.78
CA LEU A 31 2.55 -7.03 -8.80
C LEU A 31 1.74 -5.74 -9.01
N HIS A 32 0.42 -5.89 -9.13
CA HIS A 32 -0.53 -4.79 -8.88
C HIS A 32 -0.97 -4.79 -7.42
N VAL A 33 -0.90 -3.64 -6.76
CA VAL A 33 -1.46 -3.44 -5.41
C VAL A 33 -2.64 -2.49 -5.53
N ILE A 34 -3.84 -2.99 -5.24
CA ILE A 34 -5.09 -2.28 -5.52
C ILE A 34 -6.10 -2.39 -4.38
N GLY A 35 -6.99 -1.41 -4.25
CA GLY A 35 -8.14 -1.48 -3.36
C GLY A 35 -9.23 -2.42 -3.88
N LYS A 36 -10.00 -3.01 -2.98
CA LYS A 36 -11.06 -3.97 -3.35
C LYS A 36 -12.19 -3.35 -4.18
N ASP A 37 -12.40 -2.04 -4.10
CA ASP A 37 -13.41 -1.32 -4.88
C ASP A 37 -13.10 -1.25 -6.38
N ILE A 38 -11.81 -1.32 -6.75
CA ILE A 38 -11.36 -1.30 -8.14
C ILE A 38 -10.90 -2.67 -8.65
N SER A 39 -11.06 -3.72 -7.84
CA SER A 39 -10.64 -5.08 -8.19
C SER A 39 -11.27 -5.58 -9.48
N ARG A 40 -12.57 -5.30 -9.71
CA ARG A 40 -13.26 -5.68 -10.95
C ARG A 40 -12.59 -5.11 -12.19
N PHE A 41 -12.13 -3.86 -12.12
CA PHE A 41 -11.48 -3.21 -13.26
C PHE A 41 -10.10 -3.82 -13.53
N HIS A 42 -9.34 -4.13 -12.51
CA HIS A 42 -8.01 -4.71 -12.66
C HIS A 42 -8.01 -6.20 -12.95
N CYS A 43 -8.93 -6.97 -12.34
CA CYS A 43 -8.96 -8.42 -12.51
C CYS A 43 -9.74 -8.88 -13.76
N LEU A 44 -10.65 -8.05 -14.31
CA LEU A 44 -11.43 -8.38 -15.48
C LEU A 44 -11.11 -7.49 -16.67
N THR A 45 -11.38 -6.18 -16.54
CA THR A 45 -11.24 -5.24 -17.67
C THR A 45 -9.78 -5.14 -18.12
N TRP A 46 -8.86 -4.92 -17.19
CA TRP A 46 -7.43 -4.79 -17.48
C TRP A 46 -6.84 -6.07 -18.07
N ILE A 47 -7.12 -7.20 -17.46
CA ILE A 47 -6.68 -8.50 -17.98
C ILE A 47 -7.23 -8.75 -19.40
N GLY A 48 -8.51 -8.44 -19.63
CA GLY A 48 -9.12 -8.55 -20.97
C GLY A 48 -8.47 -7.64 -22.00
N MET A 49 -8.11 -6.41 -21.62
CA MET A 49 -7.40 -5.47 -22.50
C MET A 49 -6.01 -5.98 -22.87
N LEU A 50 -5.24 -6.43 -21.88
CA LEU A 50 -3.89 -6.99 -22.10
C LEU A 50 -3.92 -8.23 -23.00
N LEU A 51 -4.84 -9.15 -22.74
CA LEU A 51 -5.03 -10.35 -23.57
C LEU A 51 -5.41 -10.00 -25.00
N SER A 52 -6.31 -9.03 -25.21
CA SER A 52 -6.73 -8.59 -26.53
C SER A 52 -5.61 -7.91 -27.32
N ALA A 53 -4.66 -7.30 -26.63
CA ALA A 53 -3.51 -6.61 -27.23
C ALA A 53 -2.24 -7.50 -27.30
N GLU A 54 -2.35 -8.78 -26.89
CA GLU A 54 -1.23 -9.75 -26.83
C GLU A 54 -0.05 -9.26 -25.95
N ILE A 55 -0.39 -8.51 -24.89
CA ILE A 55 0.57 -7.97 -23.91
C ILE A 55 0.65 -8.91 -22.71
N ASN A 56 1.85 -9.03 -22.10
CA ASN A 56 2.07 -9.86 -20.92
C ASN A 56 1.12 -9.47 -19.78
N LEU A 57 0.62 -10.46 -19.06
CA LEU A 57 -0.21 -10.23 -17.88
C LEU A 57 0.66 -9.90 -16.65
N PRO A 58 0.12 -9.14 -15.66
CA PRO A 58 0.76 -9.02 -14.36
C PRO A 58 0.85 -10.41 -13.70
N LYS A 59 1.96 -10.69 -13.02
CA LYS A 59 2.16 -11.99 -12.36
C LYS A 59 1.24 -12.16 -11.14
N ASN A 60 1.00 -11.07 -10.42
CA ASN A 60 0.19 -11.08 -9.22
C ASN A 60 -0.67 -9.82 -9.12
N ILE A 61 -1.84 -9.95 -8.46
CA ILE A 61 -2.69 -8.83 -8.08
C ILE A 61 -2.99 -8.97 -6.59
N LEU A 62 -2.47 -8.06 -5.77
CA LEU A 62 -2.79 -7.95 -4.35
C LEU A 62 -3.97 -6.99 -4.17
N VAL A 63 -5.06 -7.52 -3.63
CA VAL A 63 -6.26 -6.73 -3.34
C VAL A 63 -6.32 -6.47 -1.84
N HIS A 64 -6.18 -5.21 -1.42
CA HIS A 64 -6.30 -4.81 -0.02
C HIS A 64 -7.71 -4.29 0.29
N GLY A 65 -8.10 -4.37 1.58
CA GLY A 65 -9.36 -3.85 2.08
C GLY A 65 -9.42 -2.32 2.17
N PHE A 66 -10.55 -1.81 2.66
CA PHE A 66 -10.70 -0.39 2.92
C PHE A 66 -10.02 0.02 4.23
N VAL A 67 -9.65 1.30 4.30
CA VAL A 67 -9.34 1.96 5.56
C VAL A 67 -10.57 2.77 5.96
N ASN A 68 -11.24 2.31 7.01
CA ASN A 68 -12.44 2.93 7.57
C ASN A 68 -12.04 3.85 8.74
N ASP A 69 -12.97 4.67 9.18
CA ASP A 69 -12.81 5.40 10.45
C ASP A 69 -12.86 4.46 11.67
N LYS A 70 -12.70 5.02 12.86
CA LYS A 70 -12.70 4.27 14.13
C LYS A 70 -14.00 3.48 14.39
N ASP A 71 -15.10 3.93 13.84
CA ASP A 71 -16.43 3.36 14.01
C ASP A 71 -16.78 2.35 12.91
N GLY A 72 -15.83 2.08 11.99
CA GLY A 72 -15.99 1.16 10.86
C GLY A 72 -16.72 1.77 9.66
N ALA A 73 -16.98 3.07 9.67
CA ALA A 73 -17.61 3.76 8.56
C ALA A 73 -16.58 4.14 7.48
N LYS A 74 -17.00 4.08 6.21
CA LYS A 74 -16.15 4.51 5.09
C LYS A 74 -15.80 5.98 5.23
N MET A 75 -14.50 6.28 5.15
CA MET A 75 -14.01 7.67 5.14
C MET A 75 -14.49 8.42 3.89
N SER A 76 -15.04 9.61 4.07
CA SER A 76 -15.39 10.50 2.96
C SER A 76 -15.22 11.97 3.34
N LYS A 77 -14.85 12.80 2.36
CA LYS A 77 -14.70 14.24 2.56
C LYS A 77 -16.03 14.92 2.97
N SER A 78 -17.14 14.41 2.45
CA SER A 78 -18.48 14.96 2.75
C SER A 78 -18.93 14.69 4.19
N VAL A 79 -18.47 13.60 4.80
CA VAL A 79 -18.75 13.26 6.20
C VAL A 79 -17.75 13.91 7.16
N GLY A 80 -16.56 14.28 6.66
CA GLY A 80 -15.53 14.92 7.48
C GLY A 80 -14.77 13.96 8.40
N ASN A 81 -14.86 12.64 8.14
CA ASN A 81 -14.19 11.58 8.92
C ASN A 81 -12.90 11.08 8.27
N VAL A 82 -12.32 11.84 7.34
CA VAL A 82 -11.08 11.48 6.66
C VAL A 82 -9.88 11.74 7.57
N VAL A 83 -9.05 10.73 7.77
CA VAL A 83 -7.75 10.86 8.43
C VAL A 83 -6.73 11.30 7.39
N ASP A 84 -6.08 12.44 7.62
CA ASP A 84 -5.03 12.94 6.75
C ASP A 84 -3.69 12.25 7.10
N PRO A 85 -3.10 11.49 6.16
CA PRO A 85 -1.85 10.79 6.41
C PRO A 85 -0.67 11.75 6.69
N HIS A 86 -0.69 12.98 6.18
CA HIS A 86 0.38 13.96 6.48
C HIS A 86 0.34 14.38 7.94
N ILE A 87 -0.84 14.64 8.49
CA ILE A 87 -0.99 14.94 9.92
C ILE A 87 -0.51 13.76 10.78
N MET A 88 -0.83 12.54 10.38
CA MET A 88 -0.38 11.35 11.09
C MET A 88 1.15 11.17 11.01
N ILE A 89 1.76 11.48 9.88
CA ILE A 89 3.22 11.44 9.73
C ILE A 89 3.89 12.48 10.61
N ASP A 90 3.35 13.69 10.68
CA ASP A 90 3.90 14.76 11.53
C ASP A 90 3.81 14.41 13.01
N GLU A 91 2.73 13.74 13.46
CA GLU A 91 2.52 13.39 14.86
C GLU A 91 3.26 12.10 15.28
N TYR A 92 3.20 11.06 14.45
CA TYR A 92 3.68 9.71 14.83
C TYR A 92 4.97 9.29 14.11
N GLY A 93 5.32 9.94 13.02
CA GLY A 93 6.41 9.56 12.12
C GLY A 93 5.99 8.59 11.02
N SER A 94 6.66 8.66 9.88
CA SER A 94 6.38 7.84 8.70
C SER A 94 6.49 6.34 8.96
N ASP A 95 7.49 5.92 9.72
CA ASP A 95 7.74 4.50 10.00
C ASP A 95 6.62 3.89 10.84
N THR A 96 6.11 4.65 11.82
CA THR A 96 4.99 4.23 12.64
C THR A 96 3.73 4.03 11.80
N LEU A 97 3.39 5.01 10.95
CA LEU A 97 2.22 4.92 10.08
C LEU A 97 2.33 3.73 9.11
N ARG A 98 3.50 3.56 8.48
CA ARG A 98 3.73 2.44 7.56
C ARG A 98 3.60 1.09 8.24
N LEU A 99 4.20 0.93 9.42
CA LEU A 99 4.10 -0.31 10.18
C LEU A 99 2.65 -0.57 10.62
N TYR A 100 1.95 0.45 11.12
CA TYR A 100 0.53 0.36 11.47
C TYR A 100 -0.31 -0.16 10.31
N MET A 101 -0.19 0.45 9.12
CA MET A 101 -0.96 0.08 7.93
C MET A 101 -0.66 -1.34 7.41
N THR A 102 0.51 -1.89 7.72
CA THR A 102 0.92 -3.20 7.23
C THR A 102 0.78 -4.32 8.26
N SER A 103 0.70 -4.01 9.56
CA SER A 103 0.65 -5.00 10.63
C SER A 103 -0.75 -5.23 11.22
N GLU A 104 -1.62 -4.23 11.16
CA GLU A 104 -2.91 -4.27 11.88
C GLU A 104 -4.02 -5.00 11.12
N VAL A 105 -3.83 -5.29 9.85
CA VAL A 105 -4.88 -5.93 9.04
C VAL A 105 -4.33 -7.04 8.16
N GLY A 106 -5.08 -8.14 8.07
CA GLY A 106 -4.80 -9.20 7.11
C GLY A 106 -5.08 -8.76 5.68
N VAL A 107 -4.38 -9.38 4.72
CA VAL A 107 -4.58 -9.11 3.29
C VAL A 107 -6.06 -9.29 2.93
N GLY A 108 -6.64 -8.29 2.26
CA GLY A 108 -8.04 -8.28 1.83
C GLY A 108 -9.08 -7.94 2.91
N GLN A 109 -8.67 -7.76 4.17
CA GLN A 109 -9.55 -7.32 5.24
C GLN A 109 -9.59 -5.79 5.34
N ASP A 110 -10.69 -5.25 5.91
CA ASP A 110 -10.81 -3.82 6.16
C ASP A 110 -10.13 -3.44 7.47
N LEU A 111 -9.46 -2.29 7.49
CA LEU A 111 -8.83 -1.70 8.66
C LEU A 111 -9.77 -0.62 9.22
N ASN A 112 -10.07 -0.67 10.51
CA ASN A 112 -10.67 0.45 11.22
C ASN A 112 -9.56 1.27 11.88
N PHE A 113 -9.39 2.51 11.42
CA PHE A 113 -8.30 3.38 11.90
C PHE A 113 -8.49 3.75 13.38
N SER A 114 -7.45 3.62 14.19
CA SER A 114 -7.47 3.93 15.60
C SER A 114 -6.19 4.63 16.05
N ASP A 115 -6.35 5.81 16.63
CA ASP A 115 -5.25 6.58 17.22
C ASP A 115 -4.59 5.84 18.39
N GLU A 116 -5.37 5.09 19.17
CA GLU A 116 -4.84 4.29 20.28
C GLU A 116 -3.91 3.21 19.75
N ARG A 117 -4.30 2.53 18.67
CA ARG A 117 -3.46 1.46 18.06
C ARG A 117 -2.19 1.99 17.46
N ILE A 118 -2.23 3.14 16.79
CA ILE A 118 -1.00 3.72 16.22
C ILE A 118 -0.01 4.13 17.33
N LYS A 119 -0.49 4.61 18.50
CA LYS A 119 0.34 4.87 19.69
C LYS A 119 0.96 3.61 20.24
N VAL A 120 0.22 2.51 20.31
CA VAL A 120 0.75 1.18 20.71
C VAL A 120 1.85 0.73 19.76
N ILE A 121 1.64 0.81 18.46
CA ILE A 121 2.67 0.46 17.45
C ILE A 121 3.94 1.29 17.66
N LYS A 122 3.81 2.60 17.85
CA LYS A 122 4.95 3.49 18.10
C LYS A 122 5.73 3.11 19.36
N ASN A 123 5.03 2.93 20.46
CA ASN A 123 5.66 2.76 21.76
C ASN A 123 6.09 1.31 22.02
N ASP A 124 5.21 0.35 21.80
CA ASP A 124 5.47 -1.03 22.20
C ASP A 124 6.21 -1.82 21.13
N VAL A 125 5.86 -1.64 19.85
CA VAL A 125 6.50 -2.38 18.77
C VAL A 125 7.80 -1.72 18.33
N LEU A 126 7.76 -0.44 17.97
CA LEU A 126 8.96 0.24 17.45
C LEU A 126 9.93 0.61 18.57
N ALA A 127 9.50 1.29 19.63
CA ALA A 127 10.41 1.75 20.67
C ALA A 127 10.80 0.64 21.64
N ASN A 128 9.81 0.00 22.31
CA ASN A 128 10.08 -0.94 23.40
C ASN A 128 10.54 -2.32 22.91
N ASN A 129 10.10 -2.78 21.74
CA ASN A 129 10.55 -4.07 21.21
C ASN A 129 11.75 -3.88 20.28
N TYR A 130 11.54 -3.31 19.10
CA TYR A 130 12.60 -3.19 18.09
C TYR A 130 13.74 -2.28 18.54
N GLY A 131 13.44 -1.09 19.07
CA GLY A 131 14.44 -0.13 19.57
C GLY A 131 15.26 -0.70 20.72
N ASN A 132 14.65 -1.39 21.68
CA ASN A 132 15.37 -2.07 22.75
C ASN A 132 16.26 -3.20 22.27
N LEU A 133 15.82 -3.99 21.27
CA LEU A 133 16.66 -5.02 20.67
C LEU A 133 17.93 -4.41 20.08
N VAL A 134 17.77 -3.38 19.24
CA VAL A 134 18.89 -2.66 18.61
C VAL A 134 19.85 -2.10 19.67
N ASN A 135 19.31 -1.41 20.68
CA ASN A 135 20.12 -0.82 21.75
C ASN A 135 20.91 -1.87 22.55
N ARG A 136 20.29 -3.00 22.90
CA ARG A 136 20.95 -4.10 23.62
C ARG A 136 22.06 -4.74 22.78
N VAL A 137 21.80 -5.01 21.51
CA VAL A 137 22.80 -5.60 20.60
C VAL A 137 24.01 -4.66 20.45
N LEU A 138 23.77 -3.37 20.22
CA LEU A 138 24.84 -2.37 20.10
C LEU A 138 25.63 -2.22 21.39
N SER A 139 24.98 -2.21 22.55
CA SER A 139 25.64 -2.11 23.87
C SER A 139 26.53 -3.31 24.15
N LEU A 140 26.08 -4.53 23.85
CA LEU A 140 26.87 -5.75 23.99
C LEU A 140 28.04 -5.77 23.01
N TRP A 141 27.83 -5.34 21.79
CA TRP A 141 28.91 -5.30 20.78
C TRP A 141 30.00 -4.28 21.14
N ILE A 142 29.63 -3.10 21.66
CA ILE A 142 30.59 -2.11 22.14
C ILE A 142 31.38 -2.70 23.34
N ALA A 143 30.70 -3.25 24.34
CA ALA A 143 31.34 -3.84 25.53
C ALA A 143 32.24 -5.05 25.21
N SER A 144 32.07 -5.71 24.10
CA SER A 144 32.92 -6.83 23.67
C SER A 144 34.24 -6.40 23.00
N ARG A 145 34.43 -5.11 22.73
CA ARG A 145 35.62 -4.54 22.08
C ARG A 145 36.63 -3.94 23.07
N ASP A 146 36.21 -3.74 24.33
CA ASP A 146 37.05 -3.37 25.46
C ASP A 146 37.61 -4.63 26.15
#